data_016c883aa94c38c82a7bff1924b72db0
#
_entry.id   016c883aa94c38c82a7bff1924b72db0
#
_cell.length_a   1.000
_cell.length_b   1.000
_cell.length_c   1.000
_cell.angle_alpha   90.00
_cell.angle_beta   90.00
_cell.angle_gamma   90.00
#
_symmetry.space_group_name_H-M   'P 1'
#
loop_
_entity.id
_entity.type
_entity.pdbx_description
1 polymer ?
#
loop_
_entity_poly.entity_id
_entity_poly.type
_entity_poly.pdbx_seq_one_letter_code
_entity_poly.pdbx_strand_id
1 'polypeptide(L)' 'KVRNCQDLHDRLTAAGHRPYSAPREISMGGTRQLVFCTDDPDGTVVEFMQFLKPA' A
#
# COMPACT_ATOMS: atom_id res chain seq x y z
N LYS A 1 -2.12 -8.56 0.74
CA LYS A 1 -2.23 -8.10 2.12
C LYS A 1 -0.86 -8.06 2.77
N VAL A 2 -0.53 -6.97 3.42
CA VAL A 2 0.76 -6.79 4.07
C VAL A 2 0.55 -6.38 5.52
N ARG A 3 1.60 -6.55 6.35
CA ARG A 3 1.52 -6.19 7.77
C ARG A 3 1.60 -4.69 8.00
N ASN A 4 2.38 -4.00 7.20
CA ASN A 4 2.64 -2.58 7.41
C ASN A 4 2.87 -1.90 6.06
N CYS A 5 1.84 -1.26 5.53
CA CYS A 5 1.91 -0.60 4.24
C CYS A 5 2.91 0.54 4.23
N GLN A 6 2.99 1.33 5.29
CA GLN A 6 3.91 2.45 5.33
C GLN A 6 5.36 1.98 5.28
N ASP A 7 5.69 0.94 6.03
CA ASP A 7 7.05 0.38 6.03
C ASP A 7 7.41 -0.18 4.66
N LEU A 8 6.49 -0.93 4.04
CA LEU A 8 6.71 -1.47 2.71
C LEU A 8 6.88 -0.37 1.67
N HIS A 9 6.04 0.66 1.72
CA HIS A 9 6.14 1.82 0.85
C HIS A 9 7.52 2.47 0.98
N ASP A 10 7.98 2.67 2.21
CA ASP A 10 9.26 3.33 2.47
C ASP A 10 10.43 2.48 1.96
N ARG A 11 10.36 1.16 2.14
CA ARG A 11 11.39 0.25 1.64
C ARG A 11 11.44 0.24 0.13
N LEU A 12 10.30 0.22 -0.54
CA LEU A 12 10.24 0.25 -1.99
C LEU A 12 10.80 1.56 -2.52
N THR A 13 10.44 2.66 -1.89
CA THR A 13 10.96 3.97 -2.28
C THR A 13 12.48 4.04 -2.11
N ALA A 14 13.00 3.53 -1.01
CA ALA A 14 14.44 3.49 -0.76
C ALA A 14 15.18 2.61 -1.77
N ALA A 15 14.52 1.58 -2.31
CA ALA A 15 15.09 0.70 -3.31
C ALA A 15 14.98 1.24 -4.74
N GLY A 16 14.42 2.43 -4.92
CA GLY A 16 14.32 3.08 -6.23
C GLY A 16 13.00 2.86 -6.95
N HIS A 17 12.04 2.19 -6.34
CA HIS A 17 10.70 2.07 -6.92
C HIS A 17 9.93 3.37 -6.73
N ARG A 18 8.90 3.56 -7.55
CA ARG A 18 8.09 4.79 -7.50
C ARG A 18 6.62 4.45 -7.30
N PRO A 19 6.18 4.25 -6.06
CA PRO A 19 4.77 4.06 -5.79
C PRO A 19 3.97 5.27 -6.29
N TYR A 20 2.72 5.04 -6.70
CA TYR A 20 1.87 6.10 -7.23
C TYR A 20 1.52 7.15 -6.18
N SER A 21 1.44 6.75 -4.92
CA SER A 21 1.13 7.66 -3.82
C SER A 21 1.62 7.06 -2.52
N ALA A 22 1.64 7.87 -1.46
CA ALA A 22 1.78 7.35 -0.11
C ALA A 22 0.56 6.49 0.23
N PRO A 23 0.67 5.56 1.19
CA PRO A 23 -0.48 4.78 1.61
C PRO A 23 -1.63 5.69 2.05
N ARG A 24 -2.84 5.34 1.63
CA ARG A 24 -4.06 6.09 1.96
C ARG A 24 -5.01 5.19 2.73
N GLU A 25 -5.70 5.78 3.69
CA GLU A 25 -6.71 5.06 4.44
C GLU A 25 -8.04 5.12 3.68
N ILE A 26 -8.65 3.95 3.51
CA ILE A 26 -9.99 3.84 2.93
C ILE A 26 -10.87 3.05 3.89
N SER A 27 -12.17 3.31 3.83
CA SER A 27 -13.17 2.56 4.59
C SER A 27 -14.08 1.83 3.62
N MET A 28 -14.26 0.53 3.84
CA MET A 28 -15.09 -0.27 2.96
C MET A 28 -15.79 -1.34 3.80
N GLY A 29 -17.13 -1.31 3.81
CA GLY A 29 -17.92 -2.31 4.53
C GLY A 29 -17.64 -2.36 6.02
N GLY A 30 -17.38 -1.21 6.65
CA GLY A 30 -17.06 -1.16 8.08
C GLY A 30 -15.63 -1.53 8.42
N THR A 31 -14.81 -1.80 7.42
CA THR A 31 -13.39 -2.13 7.60
C THR A 31 -12.52 -0.95 7.16
N ARG A 32 -11.52 -0.63 7.96
CA ARG A 32 -10.53 0.38 7.60
C ARG A 32 -9.32 -0.31 7.01
N GLN A 33 -8.81 0.25 5.93
CA GLN A 33 -7.67 -0.30 5.20
C GLN A 33 -6.70 0.79 4.81
N LEU A 34 -5.43 0.45 4.80
CA LEU A 34 -4.37 1.31 4.26
C LEU A 34 -3.94 0.69 2.93
N VAL A 35 -3.94 1.48 1.86
CA VAL A 35 -3.63 0.96 0.52
C VAL A 35 -2.67 1.87 -0.22
N PHE A 36 -1.83 1.28 -1.06
CA PHE A 36 -1.09 2.01 -2.08
C PHE A 36 -0.82 1.09 -3.26
N CYS A 37 -0.55 1.69 -4.41
CA CYS A 37 -0.25 0.96 -5.64
C CYS A 37 1.14 1.33 -6.15
N THR A 38 1.77 0.38 -6.82
CA THR A 38 3.04 0.61 -7.51
C THR A 38 3.09 -0.26 -8.76
N ASP A 39 4.01 0.03 -9.67
CA ASP A 39 4.25 -0.82 -10.82
C ASP A 39 5.30 -1.87 -10.46
N ASP A 40 5.12 -3.09 -11.00
CA ASP A 40 6.20 -4.06 -10.99
C ASP A 40 7.12 -3.80 -12.20
N PRO A 41 8.25 -4.53 -12.32
CA PRO A 41 9.18 -4.33 -13.44
C PRO A 41 8.57 -4.56 -14.82
N ASP A 42 7.49 -5.33 -14.90
CA ASP A 42 6.81 -5.62 -16.18
C ASP A 42 5.74 -4.57 -16.50
N GLY A 43 5.55 -3.58 -15.66
CA GLY A 43 4.54 -2.56 -15.86
C GLY A 43 3.16 -2.93 -15.34
N THR A 44 3.02 -4.05 -14.65
CA THR A 44 1.76 -4.44 -14.03
C THR A 44 1.54 -3.64 -12.76
N VAL A 45 0.33 -3.13 -12.59
CA VAL A 45 -0.03 -2.40 -11.37
C VAL A 45 -0.27 -3.41 -10.24
N VAL A 46 0.43 -3.21 -9.13
CA VAL A 46 0.30 -4.05 -7.94
C VAL A 46 -0.26 -3.19 -6.81
N GLU A 47 -1.32 -3.67 -6.17
CA GLU A 47 -1.92 -3.01 -5.03
C GLU A 47 -1.53 -3.73 -3.74
N PHE A 48 -1.04 -2.98 -2.77
CA PHE A 48 -0.77 -3.51 -1.43
C PHE A 48 -1.80 -2.94 -0.46
N MET A 49 -2.30 -3.78 0.42
CA MET A 49 -3.28 -3.35 1.42
C MET A 49 -2.95 -3.91 2.80
N GLN A 50 -3.27 -3.14 3.81
CA GLN A 50 -3.16 -3.53 5.20
C GLN A 50 -4.51 -3.30 5.88
N PHE A 51 -5.04 -4.33 6.53
CA PHE A 51 -6.22 -4.14 7.36
C PHE A 51 -5.85 -3.45 8.65
N LEU A 52 -6.60 -2.40 8.99
CA LEU A 52 -6.42 -1.68 10.24
C LEU A 52 -7.44 -2.16 11.24
N LYS A 53 -7.12 -2.04 12.52
CA LYS A 53 -8.08 -2.37 13.56
C LYS A 53 -9.25 -1.40 13.50
N PRO A 54 -10.49 -1.85 13.75
CA PRO A 54 -11.61 -0.93 13.88
C PRO A 54 -11.33 0.11 14.96
N ALA A 55 -11.78 1.30 14.71
CA ALA A 55 -11.61 2.38 15.68
C ALA A 55 -12.46 2.13 16.93
#